data_798d846b0a3949a149806d3a3652de88
#
_entry.id   798d846b0a3949a149806d3a3652de88
#
_cell.length_a   1.000
_cell.length_b   1.000
_cell.length_c   1.000
_cell.angle_alpha   90.00
_cell.angle_beta   90.00
_cell.angle_gamma   90.00
#
_symmetry.space_group_name_H-M   'P 1'
#
loop_
_entity.id
_entity.type
_entity.pdbx_description
1 polymer ?
#
loop_
_entity_poly.entity_id
_entity_poly.type
_entity_poly.pdbx_seq_one_letter_code
_entity_poly.pdbx_strand_id
1 'polypeptide(L)'
;MLDTLVETAARLCDSEIVTILRRHGDVCRVATAQGWSPEYRAFLEQHAFAPDDRGTLTGRVVLERRAIQIADILTDPEYTLTEASTLGKARTQLGVPLLREGVPIGVIIVSRQRVEPFTQKQIELVTTFADQAVIAMENARLLGELRQRTDEVAELNRGLEARVAEQVEELGRVGRLKRFLAPQLAELIVSQGDEKMLESHRREIVVVFCDLRGYTAFTETAEPEEVLDFLREYHGALGPLVAQFEGTLDQFSGDGIMVFFNDPVPCPNPAERAVRMAMAMRDAAGKLIAAWRRHGRELGFGAGIAQGYATLGQIGFSERSGYTAIGTVCNLAARLCAEAKDGQILVSSRVARAVETVTTLEDLGNLELKGLRRPVAAFNVVQSTSPAEARPNLTIVARGPGV
;
A
#
# COMPACT_ATOMS: atom_id res chain seq x y z
N MET A 1 13.86 -35.21 28.54
CA MET A 1 12.62 -36.02 28.70
C MET A 1 12.81 -37.46 28.24
N LEU A 2 13.30 -37.78 27.03
CA LEU A 2 13.54 -39.15 26.61
C LEU A 2 14.57 -39.87 27.49
N ASP A 3 15.63 -39.17 27.92
CA ASP A 3 16.65 -39.70 28.82
C ASP A 3 16.05 -40.13 30.17
N THR A 4 15.15 -39.29 30.73
CA THR A 4 14.44 -39.63 31.98
C THR A 4 13.53 -40.87 31.82
N LEU A 5 12.94 -41.05 30.61
CA LEU A 5 12.12 -42.23 30.33
C LEU A 5 12.96 -43.49 30.27
N VAL A 6 14.13 -43.47 29.62
CA VAL A 6 15.01 -44.67 29.56
C VAL A 6 15.58 -45.03 30.92
N GLU A 7 15.96 -44.01 31.75
CA GLU A 7 16.41 -44.23 33.12
C GLU A 7 15.31 -44.85 33.99
N THR A 8 14.09 -44.33 33.90
CA THR A 8 12.97 -44.83 34.68
C THR A 8 12.57 -46.25 34.24
N ALA A 9 12.55 -46.50 32.92
CA ALA A 9 12.26 -47.83 32.37
C ALA A 9 13.31 -48.85 32.81
N ALA A 10 14.61 -48.52 32.77
CA ALA A 10 15.69 -49.37 33.23
C ALA A 10 15.49 -49.80 34.70
N ARG A 11 15.24 -48.81 35.57
CA ARG A 11 15.05 -49.05 37.01
C ARG A 11 13.81 -49.89 37.30
N LEU A 12 12.67 -49.58 36.70
CA LEU A 12 11.41 -50.26 36.99
C LEU A 12 11.31 -51.66 36.37
N CYS A 13 12.00 -51.88 35.29
CA CYS A 13 12.07 -53.21 34.64
C CYS A 13 13.25 -54.06 35.10
N ASP A 14 14.06 -53.57 36.05
CA ASP A 14 15.29 -54.21 36.51
C ASP A 14 16.17 -54.67 35.33
N SER A 15 16.49 -53.71 34.48
CA SER A 15 17.20 -53.95 33.22
C SER A 15 18.45 -53.09 33.15
N GLU A 16 19.53 -53.67 32.65
CA GLU A 16 20.81 -52.99 32.56
C GLU A 16 20.88 -52.02 31.40
N ILE A 17 20.12 -52.29 30.30
CA ILE A 17 20.19 -51.55 29.07
C ILE A 17 18.78 -51.17 28.59
N VAL A 18 18.58 -49.89 28.29
CA VAL A 18 17.36 -49.38 27.60
C VAL A 18 17.78 -48.49 26.46
N THR A 19 17.17 -48.67 25.30
CA THR A 19 17.45 -47.94 24.08
C THR A 19 16.16 -47.49 23.42
N ILE A 20 16.07 -46.21 23.03
CA ILE A 20 15.03 -45.72 22.14
C ILE A 20 15.63 -45.48 20.77
N LEU A 21 15.04 -46.15 19.79
CA LEU A 21 15.36 -46.01 18.36
C LEU A 21 14.27 -45.19 17.71
N ARG A 22 14.64 -44.21 16.88
CA ARG A 22 13.71 -43.40 16.07
C ARG A 22 13.84 -43.79 14.60
N ARG A 23 12.72 -43.95 13.93
CA ARG A 23 12.67 -44.21 12.49
C ARG A 23 12.85 -42.92 11.69
N HIS A 24 13.76 -42.92 10.73
CA HIS A 24 14.02 -41.89 9.74
C HIS A 24 13.94 -42.52 8.33
N GLY A 25 12.76 -42.46 7.70
CA GLY A 25 12.54 -43.13 6.42
C GLY A 25 12.69 -44.66 6.54
N ASP A 26 13.67 -45.20 5.83
CA ASP A 26 13.94 -46.63 5.76
C ASP A 26 14.98 -47.11 6.78
N VAL A 27 15.32 -46.34 7.77
CA VAL A 27 16.26 -46.74 8.83
C VAL A 27 15.79 -46.31 10.21
N CYS A 28 16.12 -47.11 11.23
CA CYS A 28 15.98 -46.73 12.63
C CYS A 28 17.38 -46.43 13.20
N ARG A 29 17.50 -45.28 13.90
CA ARG A 29 18.74 -44.84 14.55
C ARG A 29 18.49 -44.61 16.03
N VAL A 30 19.54 -44.69 16.81
CA VAL A 30 19.47 -44.42 18.26
C VAL A 30 19.13 -42.97 18.49
N ALA A 31 18.07 -42.72 19.29
CA ALA A 31 17.67 -41.38 19.77
C ALA A 31 18.24 -41.14 21.16
N THR A 32 18.17 -42.10 22.05
CA THR A 32 18.77 -42.08 23.39
C THR A 32 18.93 -43.46 23.93
N ALA A 33 19.83 -43.63 24.88
CA ALA A 33 20.03 -44.91 25.57
C ALA A 33 20.71 -44.77 26.91
N GLN A 34 20.57 -45.82 27.75
CA GLN A 34 21.19 -45.95 29.03
C GLN A 34 21.83 -47.34 29.18
N GLY A 35 22.90 -47.45 30.01
CA GLY A 35 23.54 -48.68 30.39
C GLY A 35 24.50 -49.27 29.35
N TRP A 36 24.90 -48.49 28.33
CA TRP A 36 25.85 -48.94 27.30
C TRP A 36 27.30 -48.87 27.77
N SER A 37 28.09 -49.91 27.38
CA SER A 37 29.54 -49.81 27.40
C SER A 37 30.00 -48.81 26.32
N PRO A 38 31.19 -48.20 26.46
CA PRO A 38 31.73 -47.30 25.45
C PRO A 38 31.83 -47.94 24.06
N GLU A 39 32.20 -49.21 24.00
CA GLU A 39 32.36 -49.99 22.77
C GLU A 39 30.99 -50.27 22.11
N TYR A 40 29.98 -50.65 22.90
CA TYR A 40 28.64 -50.89 22.40
C TYR A 40 27.97 -49.62 21.92
N ARG A 41 28.22 -48.50 22.62
CA ARG A 41 27.76 -47.16 22.19
C ARG A 41 28.33 -46.80 20.81
N ALA A 42 29.66 -46.90 20.63
CA ALA A 42 30.30 -46.58 19.37
C ALA A 42 29.76 -47.41 18.19
N PHE A 43 29.46 -48.68 18.44
CA PHE A 43 28.84 -49.59 17.45
C PHE A 43 27.43 -49.10 17.08
N LEU A 44 26.55 -48.89 18.05
CA LEU A 44 25.13 -48.56 17.82
C LEU A 44 24.92 -47.17 17.25
N GLU A 45 25.76 -46.18 17.58
CA GLU A 45 25.69 -44.83 17.00
C GLU A 45 26.01 -44.83 15.49
N GLN A 46 26.86 -45.73 15.05
CA GLN A 46 27.21 -45.91 13.63
C GLN A 46 26.24 -46.87 12.90
N HIS A 47 25.53 -47.73 13.63
CA HIS A 47 24.66 -48.75 13.06
C HIS A 47 23.26 -48.17 12.71
N ALA A 48 22.82 -48.47 11.50
CA ALA A 48 21.46 -48.13 11.05
C ALA A 48 20.66 -49.45 10.97
N PHE A 49 19.58 -49.53 11.73
CA PHE A 49 18.72 -50.75 11.74
C PHE A 49 17.69 -50.64 10.62
N ALA A 50 17.65 -51.65 9.75
CA ALA A 50 16.60 -51.76 8.74
C ALA A 50 15.25 -52.09 9.43
N PRO A 51 14.16 -51.40 9.14
CA PRO A 51 12.87 -51.60 9.79
C PRO A 51 12.17 -52.89 9.36
N ASP A 52 12.64 -53.58 8.34
CA ASP A 52 12.15 -54.83 7.79
C ASP A 52 13.09 -56.04 8.05
N ASP A 53 14.19 -55.80 8.75
CA ASP A 53 15.15 -56.87 9.09
C ASP A 53 14.66 -57.75 10.27
N ARG A 54 14.15 -58.95 9.96
CA ARG A 54 13.72 -59.93 10.98
C ARG A 54 14.87 -60.46 11.83
N GLY A 55 16.11 -60.28 11.40
CA GLY A 55 17.29 -60.65 12.17
C GLY A 55 17.54 -59.78 13.39
N THR A 56 16.80 -58.68 13.54
CA THR A 56 16.88 -57.79 14.70
C THR A 56 15.54 -57.68 15.42
N LEU A 57 15.57 -57.46 16.74
CA LEU A 57 14.34 -57.16 17.49
C LEU A 57 13.65 -55.91 16.98
N THR A 58 14.42 -54.87 16.58
CA THR A 58 13.90 -53.62 16.00
C THR A 58 13.04 -53.89 14.78
N GLY A 59 13.54 -54.64 13.80
CA GLY A 59 12.79 -54.97 12.58
C GLY A 59 11.54 -55.78 12.86
N ARG A 60 11.62 -56.80 13.73
CA ARG A 60 10.45 -57.62 14.12
C ARG A 60 9.35 -56.76 14.73
N VAL A 61 9.69 -55.86 15.67
CA VAL A 61 8.72 -54.96 16.32
C VAL A 61 8.09 -53.99 15.35
N VAL A 62 8.86 -53.42 14.40
CA VAL A 62 8.33 -52.54 13.36
C VAL A 62 7.39 -53.24 12.41
N LEU A 63 7.74 -54.46 11.98
CA LEU A 63 6.91 -55.31 11.09
C LEU A 63 5.60 -55.70 11.73
N GLU A 64 5.67 -56.22 12.99
CA GLU A 64 4.51 -56.78 13.68
C GLU A 64 3.67 -55.74 14.45
N ARG A 65 4.21 -54.55 14.65
CA ARG A 65 3.55 -53.41 15.34
C ARG A 65 3.00 -53.73 16.71
N ARG A 66 3.65 -54.65 17.40
CA ARG A 66 3.31 -55.09 18.77
C ARG A 66 4.56 -55.31 19.60
N ALA A 67 4.39 -55.40 20.91
CA ALA A 67 5.47 -55.79 21.80
C ALA A 67 5.96 -57.22 21.48
N ILE A 68 7.27 -57.41 21.39
CA ILE A 68 7.93 -58.70 21.14
C ILE A 68 9.01 -58.88 22.19
N GLN A 69 9.01 -60.08 22.79
CA GLN A 69 10.03 -60.48 23.72
C GLN A 69 10.84 -61.63 23.15
N ILE A 70 12.18 -61.58 23.25
CA ILE A 70 13.09 -62.68 23.00
C ILE A 70 13.64 -63.08 24.33
N ALA A 71 13.33 -64.33 24.77
CA ALA A 71 13.72 -64.84 26.08
C ALA A 71 15.25 -65.00 26.23
N ASP A 72 15.91 -65.46 25.16
CA ASP A 72 17.37 -65.52 25.07
C ASP A 72 17.81 -65.35 23.62
N ILE A 73 18.49 -64.26 23.31
CA ILE A 73 18.96 -63.96 21.96
C ILE A 73 19.98 -64.93 21.41
N LEU A 74 20.70 -65.66 22.26
CA LEU A 74 21.65 -66.63 21.83
C LEU A 74 21.00 -67.98 21.35
N THR A 75 19.74 -68.17 21.71
CA THR A 75 19.02 -69.39 21.32
C THR A 75 17.92 -69.09 20.29
N ASP A 76 17.68 -67.83 19.96
CA ASP A 76 16.71 -67.42 18.95
C ASP A 76 17.29 -67.67 17.55
N PRO A 77 16.65 -68.54 16.72
CA PRO A 77 17.23 -68.96 15.43
C PRO A 77 17.18 -67.84 14.35
N GLU A 78 16.35 -66.86 14.54
CA GLU A 78 16.21 -65.75 13.59
C GLU A 78 17.05 -64.50 13.99
N TYR A 79 17.63 -64.52 15.20
CA TYR A 79 18.35 -63.28 15.70
C TYR A 79 19.80 -63.33 15.18
N THR A 80 20.17 -62.29 14.40
CA THR A 80 21.46 -62.18 13.71
C THR A 80 22.39 -61.09 14.23
N LEU A 81 21.91 -60.16 15.09
CA LEU A 81 22.73 -59.09 15.63
C LEU A 81 23.61 -59.57 16.79
N THR A 82 24.72 -60.24 16.46
CA THR A 82 25.64 -60.85 17.44
C THR A 82 26.32 -59.85 18.36
N GLU A 83 26.51 -58.62 17.91
CA GLU A 83 27.13 -57.51 18.68
C GLU A 83 26.30 -57.14 19.91
N ALA A 84 24.97 -57.28 19.88
CA ALA A 84 24.12 -57.08 21.04
C ALA A 84 24.48 -58.06 22.20
N SER A 85 24.85 -59.28 21.89
CA SER A 85 25.28 -60.26 22.89
C SER A 85 26.76 -60.15 23.27
N THR A 86 27.63 -59.78 22.31
CA THR A 86 29.09 -59.75 22.55
C THR A 86 29.51 -58.45 23.21
N LEU A 87 29.10 -57.30 22.65
CA LEU A 87 29.43 -55.93 23.16
C LEU A 87 28.46 -55.45 24.22
N GLY A 88 27.14 -55.66 24.01
CA GLY A 88 26.08 -55.30 24.94
C GLY A 88 25.85 -56.29 26.08
N LYS A 89 26.36 -57.50 25.95
CA LYS A 89 26.12 -58.63 26.89
C LYS A 89 24.62 -58.95 27.10
N ALA A 90 23.79 -58.57 26.15
CA ALA A 90 22.34 -58.77 26.25
C ALA A 90 22.01 -60.26 26.12
N ARG A 91 21.03 -60.74 26.88
CA ARG A 91 20.48 -62.09 26.85
C ARG A 91 18.97 -62.07 26.59
N THR A 92 18.20 -61.46 27.47
CA THR A 92 16.77 -61.28 27.27
C THR A 92 16.50 -59.85 26.74
N GLN A 93 15.67 -59.74 25.71
CA GLN A 93 15.26 -58.46 25.14
C GLN A 93 13.74 -58.33 25.02
N LEU A 94 13.22 -57.14 25.30
CA LEU A 94 11.84 -56.73 25.04
C LEU A 94 11.86 -55.52 24.14
N GLY A 95 11.20 -55.57 23.01
CA GLY A 95 10.98 -54.46 22.11
C GLY A 95 9.51 -54.05 22.09
N VAL A 96 9.25 -52.75 22.19
CA VAL A 96 7.91 -52.18 22.14
C VAL A 96 7.86 -51.06 21.08
N PRO A 97 6.89 -51.11 20.15
CA PRO A 97 6.82 -50.06 19.11
C PRO A 97 6.40 -48.72 19.67
N LEU A 98 6.96 -47.65 19.15
CA LEU A 98 6.52 -46.28 19.32
C LEU A 98 5.53 -46.00 18.18
N LEU A 99 4.23 -46.01 18.48
CA LEU A 99 3.17 -45.88 17.46
C LEU A 99 2.59 -44.50 17.44
N ARG A 100 2.56 -43.87 16.26
CA ARG A 100 1.79 -42.69 15.98
C ARG A 100 0.69 -43.03 14.99
N GLU A 101 -0.57 -42.98 15.43
CA GLU A 101 -1.75 -43.32 14.59
C GLU A 101 -1.60 -44.75 13.96
N GLY A 102 -1.03 -45.68 14.71
CA GLY A 102 -0.81 -47.06 14.26
C GLY A 102 0.42 -47.28 13.36
N VAL A 103 1.18 -46.20 13.06
CA VAL A 103 2.41 -46.25 12.27
C VAL A 103 3.62 -46.25 13.20
N PRO A 104 4.56 -47.24 13.08
CA PRO A 104 5.77 -47.24 13.88
C PRO A 104 6.70 -46.07 13.52
N ILE A 105 6.94 -45.20 14.48
CA ILE A 105 7.89 -44.06 14.38
C ILE A 105 9.21 -44.34 15.11
N GLY A 106 9.30 -45.48 15.78
CA GLY A 106 10.46 -45.93 16.51
C GLY A 106 10.19 -47.17 17.31
N VAL A 107 11.17 -47.59 18.10
CA VAL A 107 11.09 -48.75 19.00
C VAL A 107 11.81 -48.41 20.31
N ILE A 108 11.24 -48.80 21.45
CA ILE A 108 11.95 -48.88 22.71
C ILE A 108 12.37 -50.30 22.95
N ILE A 109 13.66 -50.53 23.24
CA ILE A 109 14.23 -51.86 23.54
C ILE A 109 14.74 -51.82 24.97
N VAL A 110 14.31 -52.80 25.76
CA VAL A 110 14.77 -53.06 27.13
C VAL A 110 15.50 -54.38 27.13
N SER A 111 16.76 -54.40 27.61
CA SER A 111 17.60 -55.61 27.57
C SER A 111 18.15 -55.94 28.95
N ARG A 112 18.17 -57.22 29.27
CA ARG A 112 18.83 -57.80 30.44
C ARG A 112 20.07 -58.56 30.04
N GLN A 113 21.09 -58.51 30.86
CA GLN A 113 22.33 -59.28 30.66
C GLN A 113 22.23 -60.74 31.22
N ARG A 114 21.05 -61.16 31.66
CA ARG A 114 20.68 -62.41 32.16
C ARG A 114 19.47 -63.02 31.42
N VAL A 115 19.30 -64.33 31.46
CA VAL A 115 18.12 -64.97 30.88
C VAL A 115 17.00 -64.94 31.90
N GLU A 116 16.18 -63.91 31.80
CA GLU A 116 15.05 -63.71 32.67
C GLU A 116 13.95 -62.92 31.91
N PRO A 117 12.91 -63.59 31.42
CA PRO A 117 11.82 -63.00 30.67
C PRO A 117 11.09 -61.94 31.48
N PHE A 118 10.60 -60.89 30.76
CA PHE A 118 9.77 -59.80 31.36
C PHE A 118 8.37 -60.31 31.65
N THR A 119 7.84 -59.95 32.81
CA THR A 119 6.46 -60.23 33.18
C THR A 119 5.49 -59.39 32.39
N GLN A 120 4.23 -59.84 32.31
CA GLN A 120 3.17 -59.08 31.61
C GLN A 120 3.04 -57.64 32.14
N LYS A 121 3.16 -57.41 33.46
CA LYS A 121 3.15 -56.10 34.07
C LYS A 121 4.29 -55.18 33.61
N GLN A 122 5.48 -55.77 33.41
CA GLN A 122 6.64 -55.04 32.90
C GLN A 122 6.47 -54.69 31.42
N ILE A 123 5.87 -55.57 30.60
CA ILE A 123 5.55 -55.28 29.20
C ILE A 123 4.55 -54.13 29.10
N GLU A 124 3.47 -54.14 29.91
CA GLU A 124 2.47 -53.04 29.97
C GLU A 124 3.11 -51.74 30.41
N LEU A 125 4.03 -51.80 31.37
CA LEU A 125 4.76 -50.60 31.83
C LEU A 125 5.65 -50.02 30.72
N VAL A 126 6.39 -50.84 29.99
CA VAL A 126 7.23 -50.37 28.87
C VAL A 126 6.35 -49.83 27.74
N THR A 127 5.17 -50.44 27.51
CA THR A 127 4.21 -49.91 26.54
C THR A 127 3.73 -48.50 26.91
N THR A 128 3.44 -48.29 28.20
CA THR A 128 3.09 -46.95 28.69
C THR A 128 4.23 -45.93 28.49
N PHE A 129 5.48 -46.34 28.72
CA PHE A 129 6.65 -45.49 28.42
C PHE A 129 6.81 -45.23 26.92
N ALA A 130 6.51 -46.21 26.07
CA ALA A 130 6.51 -46.05 24.63
C ALA A 130 5.51 -44.96 24.19
N ASP A 131 4.28 -44.97 24.73
CA ASP A 131 3.26 -43.97 24.45
C ASP A 131 3.70 -42.54 24.93
N GLN A 132 4.31 -42.45 26.12
CA GLN A 132 4.85 -41.19 26.63
C GLN A 132 6.01 -40.66 25.75
N ALA A 133 6.86 -41.57 25.24
CA ALA A 133 7.94 -41.18 24.32
C ALA A 133 7.40 -40.65 23.00
N VAL A 134 6.32 -41.20 22.46
CA VAL A 134 5.65 -40.71 21.25
C VAL A 134 5.13 -39.27 21.47
N ILE A 135 4.42 -39.04 22.60
CA ILE A 135 3.92 -37.71 22.95
C ILE A 135 5.07 -36.70 23.07
N ALA A 136 6.16 -37.07 23.72
CA ALA A 136 7.32 -36.22 23.89
C ALA A 136 7.98 -35.83 22.56
N MET A 137 8.13 -36.81 21.65
CA MET A 137 8.71 -36.58 20.33
C MET A 137 7.80 -35.66 19.47
N GLU A 138 6.49 -35.89 19.53
CA GLU A 138 5.53 -35.07 18.76
C GLU A 138 5.48 -33.63 19.28
N ASN A 139 5.46 -33.42 20.59
CA ASN A 139 5.52 -32.11 21.19
C ASN A 139 6.80 -31.34 20.77
N ALA A 140 7.95 -32.01 20.77
CA ALA A 140 9.21 -31.41 20.33
C ALA A 140 9.16 -31.01 18.84
N ARG A 141 8.55 -31.83 17.98
CA ARG A 141 8.36 -31.54 16.56
C ARG A 141 7.45 -30.32 16.36
N LEU A 142 6.28 -30.33 17.02
CA LEU A 142 5.29 -29.23 16.90
C LEU A 142 5.84 -27.91 17.42
N LEU A 143 6.59 -27.93 18.53
CA LEU A 143 7.26 -26.73 19.03
C LEU A 143 8.31 -26.19 18.07
N GLY A 144 9.02 -27.06 17.37
CA GLY A 144 9.98 -26.68 16.33
C GLY A 144 9.27 -26.00 15.15
N GLU A 145 8.19 -26.59 14.65
CA GLU A 145 7.39 -26.03 13.56
C GLU A 145 6.74 -24.70 13.95
N LEU A 146 6.22 -24.59 15.18
CA LEU A 146 5.61 -23.35 15.68
C LEU A 146 6.64 -22.22 15.72
N ARG A 147 7.84 -22.48 16.23
CA ARG A 147 8.93 -21.48 16.26
C ARG A 147 9.28 -20.99 14.87
N GLN A 148 9.49 -21.93 13.93
CA GLN A 148 9.79 -21.56 12.55
C GLN A 148 8.70 -20.67 11.93
N ARG A 149 7.43 -21.04 12.10
CA ARG A 149 6.31 -20.23 11.59
C ARG A 149 6.21 -18.85 12.26
N THR A 150 6.52 -18.80 13.56
CA THR A 150 6.52 -17.51 14.29
C THR A 150 7.61 -16.60 13.74
N ASP A 151 8.79 -17.13 13.46
CA ASP A 151 9.91 -16.36 12.88
C ASP A 151 9.57 -15.87 11.46
N GLU A 152 8.97 -16.72 10.62
CA GLU A 152 8.50 -16.34 9.28
C GLU A 152 7.46 -15.22 9.33
N VAL A 153 6.48 -15.31 10.23
CA VAL A 153 5.45 -14.25 10.40
C VAL A 153 6.07 -12.95 10.90
N ALA A 154 7.03 -13.03 11.82
CA ALA A 154 7.72 -11.84 12.33
C ALA A 154 8.54 -11.13 11.23
N GLU A 155 9.15 -11.88 10.31
CA GLU A 155 9.87 -11.31 9.17
C GLU A 155 8.92 -10.66 8.15
N LEU A 156 7.81 -11.34 7.81
CA LEU A 156 6.78 -10.81 6.93
C LEU A 156 6.16 -9.51 7.48
N ASN A 157 5.87 -9.46 8.78
CA ASN A 157 5.31 -8.26 9.43
C ASN A 157 6.28 -7.08 9.36
N ARG A 158 7.58 -7.28 9.63
CA ARG A 158 8.58 -6.22 9.47
C ARG A 158 8.66 -5.69 8.05
N GLY A 159 8.60 -6.56 7.05
CA GLY A 159 8.56 -6.18 5.64
C GLY A 159 7.29 -5.42 5.26
N LEU A 160 6.15 -5.79 5.84
CA LEU A 160 4.87 -5.11 5.62
C LEU A 160 4.85 -3.71 6.26
N GLU A 161 5.33 -3.57 7.50
CA GLU A 161 5.44 -2.28 8.19
C GLU A 161 6.31 -1.29 7.43
N ALA A 162 7.44 -1.74 6.87
CA ALA A 162 8.29 -0.90 6.04
C ALA A 162 7.57 -0.39 4.77
N ARG A 163 6.83 -1.27 4.08
CA ARG A 163 6.04 -0.87 2.89
C ARG A 163 4.91 0.09 3.23
N VAL A 164 4.21 -0.15 4.34
CA VAL A 164 3.15 0.75 4.80
C VAL A 164 3.72 2.13 5.13
N ALA A 165 4.87 2.22 5.80
CA ALA A 165 5.52 3.48 6.09
C ALA A 165 5.89 4.24 4.80
N GLU A 166 6.46 3.56 3.80
CA GLU A 166 6.78 4.13 2.49
C GLU A 166 5.52 4.64 1.76
N GLN A 167 4.44 3.85 1.74
CA GLN A 167 3.17 4.25 1.11
C GLN A 167 2.52 5.44 1.82
N VAL A 168 2.58 5.51 3.15
CA VAL A 168 2.05 6.64 3.93
C VAL A 168 2.85 7.92 3.64
N GLU A 169 4.17 7.83 3.50
CA GLU A 169 5.00 8.97 3.12
C GLU A 169 4.67 9.47 1.70
N GLU A 170 4.52 8.56 0.74
CA GLU A 170 4.13 8.86 -0.63
C GLU A 170 2.73 9.51 -0.71
N LEU A 171 1.74 8.93 -0.01
CA LEU A 171 0.40 9.52 0.09
C LEU A 171 0.42 10.89 0.75
N GLY A 172 1.27 11.09 1.76
CA GLY A 172 1.49 12.39 2.41
C GLY A 172 2.07 13.42 1.44
N ARG A 173 3.01 13.03 0.56
CA ARG A 173 3.57 13.88 -0.50
C ARG A 173 2.48 14.28 -1.51
N VAL A 174 1.73 13.31 -2.00
CA VAL A 174 0.60 13.54 -2.92
C VAL A 174 -0.48 14.43 -2.29
N GLY A 175 -0.81 14.22 -1.02
CA GLY A 175 -1.78 15.04 -0.29
C GLY A 175 -1.34 16.49 -0.11
N ARG A 176 -0.03 16.75 0.08
CA ARG A 176 0.52 18.10 0.11
C ARG A 176 0.42 18.76 -1.26
N LEU A 177 0.81 18.07 -2.33
CA LEU A 177 0.73 18.58 -3.70
C LEU A 177 -0.71 18.94 -4.09
N LYS A 178 -1.70 18.10 -3.76
CA LYS A 178 -3.12 18.35 -4.08
C LYS A 178 -3.73 19.58 -3.38
N ARG A 179 -3.16 20.04 -2.26
CA ARG A 179 -3.66 21.24 -1.56
C ARG A 179 -3.24 22.57 -2.22
N PHE A 180 -2.13 22.56 -2.92
CA PHE A 180 -1.50 23.79 -3.45
C PHE A 180 -1.49 23.83 -4.98
N LEU A 181 -1.84 22.76 -5.64
CA LEU A 181 -1.88 22.65 -7.10
C LEU A 181 -3.28 22.35 -7.59
N ALA A 182 -3.62 22.82 -8.79
CA ALA A 182 -4.84 22.38 -9.46
C ALA A 182 -4.88 20.84 -9.53
N PRO A 183 -6.03 20.20 -9.31
CA PRO A 183 -6.14 18.75 -9.27
C PRO A 183 -5.48 18.03 -10.45
N GLN A 184 -5.62 18.60 -11.65
CA GLN A 184 -5.03 18.06 -12.89
C GLN A 184 -3.49 18.07 -12.85
N LEU A 185 -2.89 19.11 -12.24
CA LEU A 185 -1.44 19.20 -12.10
C LEU A 185 -0.91 18.18 -11.08
N ALA A 186 -1.61 18.05 -9.96
CA ALA A 186 -1.25 17.06 -8.94
C ALA A 186 -1.31 15.63 -9.50
N GLU A 187 -2.31 15.30 -10.31
CA GLU A 187 -2.43 14.01 -10.98
C GLU A 187 -1.32 13.79 -12.02
N LEU A 188 -0.93 14.83 -12.74
CA LEU A 188 0.12 14.76 -13.74
C LEU A 188 1.50 14.52 -13.10
N ILE A 189 1.82 15.22 -12.02
CA ILE A 189 3.05 15.03 -11.25
C ILE A 189 3.11 13.61 -10.64
N VAL A 190 2.00 13.13 -10.10
CA VAL A 190 1.91 11.78 -9.51
C VAL A 190 2.07 10.71 -10.60
N SER A 191 1.46 10.90 -11.76
CA SER A 191 1.49 9.91 -12.85
C SER A 191 2.81 9.86 -13.61
N GLN A 192 3.49 11.00 -13.76
CA GLN A 192 4.75 11.11 -14.52
C GLN A 192 6.00 11.13 -13.63
N GLY A 193 5.85 11.38 -12.32
CA GLY A 193 6.97 11.41 -11.38
C GLY A 193 7.94 12.58 -11.59
N ASP A 194 7.59 13.57 -12.42
CA ASP A 194 8.48 14.66 -12.81
C ASP A 194 8.06 15.99 -12.16
N GLU A 195 8.71 16.32 -11.06
CA GLU A 195 8.54 17.61 -10.35
C GLU A 195 9.19 18.79 -11.11
N LYS A 196 9.98 18.53 -12.16
CA LYS A 196 10.61 19.57 -12.99
C LYS A 196 9.61 20.45 -13.72
N MET A 197 8.37 20.00 -13.87
CA MET A 197 7.30 20.82 -14.43
C MET A 197 6.97 22.07 -13.57
N LEU A 198 7.37 22.07 -12.29
CA LEU A 198 7.21 23.19 -11.37
C LEU A 198 8.38 24.16 -11.39
N GLU A 199 9.49 23.82 -12.07
CA GLU A 199 10.63 24.70 -12.24
C GLU A 199 10.25 25.97 -13.02
N SER A 200 10.91 27.07 -12.70
CA SER A 200 10.63 28.35 -13.32
C SER A 200 10.92 28.32 -14.83
N HIS A 201 9.92 28.61 -15.64
CA HIS A 201 10.05 28.62 -17.09
C HIS A 201 9.18 29.73 -17.72
N ARG A 202 9.46 30.05 -18.99
CA ARG A 202 8.74 31.08 -19.74
C ARG A 202 7.83 30.44 -20.78
N ARG A 203 6.55 30.79 -20.75
CA ARG A 203 5.55 30.29 -21.70
C ARG A 203 4.56 31.38 -22.11
N GLU A 204 3.97 31.24 -23.31
CA GLU A 204 2.85 32.04 -23.71
C GLU A 204 1.56 31.45 -23.12
N ILE A 205 0.84 32.26 -22.35
CA ILE A 205 -0.39 31.88 -21.64
C ILE A 205 -1.52 32.86 -21.90
N VAL A 206 -2.73 32.42 -21.57
CA VAL A 206 -3.89 33.33 -21.48
C VAL A 206 -4.28 33.43 -20.03
N VAL A 207 -4.38 34.66 -19.55
CA VAL A 207 -4.72 35.01 -18.16
C VAL A 207 -6.10 35.60 -18.10
N VAL A 208 -6.90 35.12 -17.16
CA VAL A 208 -8.24 35.62 -16.84
C VAL A 208 -8.25 36.12 -15.41
N PHE A 209 -8.68 37.36 -15.21
CA PHE A 209 -9.08 37.86 -13.91
C PHE A 209 -10.59 38.04 -13.90
N CYS A 210 -11.23 37.61 -12.81
CA CYS A 210 -12.63 37.86 -12.54
C CYS A 210 -12.74 38.56 -11.18
N ASP A 211 -13.67 39.49 -11.04
CA ASP A 211 -13.85 40.26 -9.83
C ASP A 211 -15.31 40.75 -9.71
N LEU A 212 -15.75 41.01 -8.48
CA LEU A 212 -17.09 41.50 -8.23
C LEU A 212 -17.12 43.04 -8.21
N ARG A 213 -18.11 43.61 -8.85
CA ARG A 213 -18.39 45.02 -8.75
C ARG A 213 -19.22 45.30 -7.50
N GLY A 214 -18.89 46.37 -6.77
CA GLY A 214 -19.59 46.74 -5.54
C GLY A 214 -19.21 45.91 -4.30
N TYR A 215 -18.24 44.99 -4.41
CA TYR A 215 -17.86 44.12 -3.30
C TYR A 215 -17.34 44.89 -2.09
N THR A 216 -16.49 45.89 -2.26
CA THR A 216 -16.00 46.74 -1.15
C THR A 216 -17.15 47.39 -0.37
N ALA A 217 -18.12 48.01 -1.06
CA ALA A 217 -19.28 48.58 -0.40
C ALA A 217 -20.17 47.54 0.29
N PHE A 218 -20.25 46.31 -0.28
CA PHE A 218 -20.92 45.19 0.35
C PHE A 218 -20.25 44.81 1.66
N THR A 219 -18.94 44.66 1.69
CA THR A 219 -18.20 44.25 2.91
C THR A 219 -18.19 45.32 4.00
N GLU A 220 -18.36 46.59 3.63
CA GLU A 220 -18.50 47.68 4.61
C GLU A 220 -19.86 47.72 5.32
N THR A 221 -20.89 47.12 4.72
CA THR A 221 -22.28 47.20 5.20
C THR A 221 -22.90 45.88 5.61
N ALA A 222 -22.29 44.76 5.26
CA ALA A 222 -22.76 43.43 5.58
C ALA A 222 -22.08 42.89 6.85
N GLU A 223 -22.76 41.96 7.54
CA GLU A 223 -22.14 41.20 8.61
C GLU A 223 -21.08 40.23 8.05
N PRO A 224 -19.97 39.99 8.77
CA PRO A 224 -18.88 39.14 8.30
C PRO A 224 -19.33 37.74 7.86
N GLU A 225 -20.30 37.13 8.52
CA GLU A 225 -20.88 35.85 8.20
C GLU A 225 -21.59 35.86 6.85
N GLU A 226 -22.34 36.92 6.56
CA GLU A 226 -23.03 37.14 5.27
C GLU A 226 -22.02 37.23 4.12
N VAL A 227 -20.91 37.95 4.33
CA VAL A 227 -19.83 38.04 3.34
C VAL A 227 -19.20 36.66 3.09
N LEU A 228 -18.94 35.90 4.14
CA LEU A 228 -18.37 34.54 4.01
C LEU A 228 -19.32 33.59 3.28
N ASP A 229 -20.60 33.65 3.58
CA ASP A 229 -21.60 32.79 2.93
C ASP A 229 -21.73 33.14 1.44
N PHE A 230 -21.77 34.42 1.10
CA PHE A 230 -21.72 34.86 -0.29
C PHE A 230 -20.48 34.36 -1.02
N LEU A 231 -19.28 34.49 -0.43
CA LEU A 231 -18.03 34.05 -1.05
C LEU A 231 -18.00 32.53 -1.23
N ARG A 232 -18.56 31.77 -0.29
CA ARG A 232 -18.68 30.29 -0.42
C ARG A 232 -19.57 29.92 -1.60
N GLU A 233 -20.73 30.58 -1.74
CA GLU A 233 -21.62 30.34 -2.88
C GLU A 233 -20.97 30.76 -4.20
N TYR A 234 -20.29 31.90 -4.22
CA TYR A 234 -19.60 32.44 -5.38
C TYR A 234 -18.46 31.54 -5.84
N HIS A 235 -17.54 31.18 -4.95
CA HIS A 235 -16.45 30.27 -5.27
C HIS A 235 -16.98 28.87 -5.60
N GLY A 236 -18.05 28.40 -4.91
CA GLY A 236 -18.70 27.12 -5.19
C GLY A 236 -19.34 27.06 -6.59
N ALA A 237 -19.84 28.20 -7.09
CA ALA A 237 -20.41 28.27 -8.43
C ALA A 237 -19.34 28.41 -9.54
N LEU A 238 -18.25 29.14 -9.28
CA LEU A 238 -17.22 29.43 -10.28
C LEU A 238 -16.09 28.39 -10.32
N GLY A 239 -15.72 27.81 -9.19
CA GLY A 239 -14.64 26.83 -9.10
C GLY A 239 -14.77 25.63 -10.04
N PRO A 240 -15.94 24.96 -10.12
CA PRO A 240 -16.16 23.86 -11.06
C PRO A 240 -15.97 24.25 -12.54
N LEU A 241 -16.23 25.51 -12.90
CA LEU A 241 -16.03 26.00 -14.26
C LEU A 241 -14.55 26.07 -14.63
N VAL A 242 -13.67 26.39 -13.69
CA VAL A 242 -12.22 26.38 -13.93
C VAL A 242 -11.77 25.01 -14.36
N ALA A 243 -12.20 23.95 -13.63
CA ALA A 243 -11.88 22.57 -13.96
C ALA A 243 -12.54 22.11 -15.28
N GLN A 244 -13.81 22.50 -15.53
CA GLN A 244 -14.54 22.13 -16.75
C GLN A 244 -13.87 22.65 -18.02
N PHE A 245 -13.28 23.85 -17.96
CA PHE A 245 -12.58 24.44 -19.11
C PHE A 245 -11.07 24.16 -19.11
N GLU A 246 -10.58 23.35 -18.19
CA GLU A 246 -9.16 22.99 -18.05
C GLU A 246 -8.25 24.20 -17.77
N GLY A 247 -8.75 25.16 -17.00
CA GLY A 247 -7.99 26.30 -16.51
C GLY A 247 -7.15 25.93 -15.29
N THR A 248 -6.01 26.57 -15.11
CA THR A 248 -5.20 26.50 -13.91
C THR A 248 -5.56 27.63 -12.98
N LEU A 249 -6.12 27.30 -11.82
CA LEU A 249 -6.40 28.28 -10.78
C LEU A 249 -5.09 28.72 -10.12
N ASP A 250 -4.82 30.03 -10.13
CA ASP A 250 -3.66 30.61 -9.46
C ASP A 250 -3.99 30.90 -8.00
N GLN A 251 -4.94 31.78 -7.75
CA GLN A 251 -5.35 32.16 -6.40
C GLN A 251 -6.76 32.71 -6.33
N PHE A 252 -7.32 32.66 -5.14
CA PHE A 252 -8.45 33.47 -4.73
C PHE A 252 -7.93 34.65 -3.90
N SER A 253 -8.36 35.89 -4.24
CA SER A 253 -8.04 37.11 -3.50
C SER A 253 -9.34 37.78 -3.08
N GLY A 254 -9.96 37.29 -2.02
CA GLY A 254 -11.32 37.72 -1.64
C GLY A 254 -12.33 37.31 -2.72
N ASP A 255 -12.93 38.31 -3.38
CA ASP A 255 -13.83 38.13 -4.52
C ASP A 255 -13.12 37.95 -5.86
N GLY A 256 -11.82 38.26 -5.92
CA GLY A 256 -11.00 38.12 -7.13
C GLY A 256 -10.55 36.69 -7.39
N ILE A 257 -10.64 36.26 -8.64
CA ILE A 257 -10.18 34.95 -9.11
C ILE A 257 -9.21 35.13 -10.26
N MET A 258 -8.01 34.57 -10.16
CA MET A 258 -7.05 34.50 -11.25
C MET A 258 -6.94 33.10 -11.77
N VAL A 259 -7.12 32.91 -13.08
CA VAL A 259 -6.99 31.66 -13.79
C VAL A 259 -6.09 31.89 -15.01
N PHE A 260 -5.24 30.89 -15.33
CA PHE A 260 -4.49 30.92 -16.58
C PHE A 260 -4.64 29.62 -17.35
N PHE A 261 -4.35 29.68 -18.66
CA PHE A 261 -4.48 28.57 -19.60
C PHE A 261 -3.18 28.33 -20.34
N ASN A 262 -2.96 27.11 -20.85
CA ASN A 262 -1.81 26.66 -21.60
C ASN A 262 -0.57 26.37 -20.75
N ASP A 263 -0.72 26.32 -19.42
CA ASP A 263 0.32 25.94 -18.48
C ASP A 263 -0.30 25.43 -17.16
N PRO A 264 0.26 24.44 -16.48
CA PRO A 264 1.37 23.56 -16.87
C PRO A 264 0.97 22.59 -17.97
N VAL A 265 -0.31 22.35 -18.16
CA VAL A 265 -0.84 21.48 -19.21
C VAL A 265 -1.11 22.31 -20.48
N PRO A 266 -0.43 22.04 -21.61
CA PRO A 266 -0.76 22.67 -22.86
C PRO A 266 -2.19 22.34 -23.27
N CYS A 267 -2.95 23.36 -23.70
CA CYS A 267 -4.30 23.16 -24.17
C CYS A 267 -4.51 23.78 -25.56
N PRO A 268 -5.32 23.16 -26.44
CA PRO A 268 -5.66 23.74 -27.72
C PRO A 268 -6.57 24.98 -27.53
N ASN A 269 -6.37 26.01 -28.35
CA ASN A 269 -7.20 27.24 -28.37
C ASN A 269 -7.38 27.90 -27.00
N PRO A 270 -6.30 28.20 -26.25
CA PRO A 270 -6.39 28.68 -24.88
C PRO A 270 -7.20 29.97 -24.75
N ALA A 271 -7.16 30.86 -25.74
CA ALA A 271 -7.94 32.11 -25.74
C ALA A 271 -9.46 31.85 -25.86
N GLU A 272 -9.86 30.91 -26.72
CA GLU A 272 -11.26 30.52 -26.87
C GLU A 272 -11.80 29.86 -25.58
N ARG A 273 -11.02 28.97 -24.97
CA ARG A 273 -11.39 28.34 -23.69
C ARG A 273 -11.53 29.35 -22.57
N ALA A 274 -10.61 30.31 -22.47
CA ALA A 274 -10.65 31.38 -21.49
C ALA A 274 -11.89 32.24 -21.64
N VAL A 275 -12.24 32.65 -22.87
CA VAL A 275 -13.43 33.44 -23.14
C VAL A 275 -14.70 32.67 -22.83
N ARG A 276 -14.82 31.41 -23.24
CA ARG A 276 -15.96 30.55 -22.93
C ARG A 276 -16.13 30.35 -21.42
N MET A 277 -15.03 30.11 -20.69
CA MET A 277 -15.04 30.01 -19.23
C MET A 277 -15.57 31.33 -18.60
N ALA A 278 -15.02 32.48 -19.00
CA ALA A 278 -15.43 33.75 -18.45
C ALA A 278 -16.92 34.07 -18.73
N MET A 279 -17.44 33.65 -19.92
CA MET A 279 -18.87 33.76 -20.21
C MET A 279 -19.71 32.88 -19.31
N ALA A 280 -19.31 31.61 -19.09
CA ALA A 280 -19.99 30.69 -18.19
C ALA A 280 -19.95 31.22 -16.74
N MET A 281 -18.81 31.80 -16.32
CA MET A 281 -18.66 32.43 -15.00
C MET A 281 -19.56 33.65 -14.85
N ARG A 282 -19.65 34.51 -15.88
CA ARG A 282 -20.56 35.65 -15.89
C ARG A 282 -22.02 35.21 -15.72
N ASP A 283 -22.43 34.18 -16.43
CA ASP A 283 -23.81 33.65 -16.36
C ASP A 283 -24.11 33.03 -15.00
N ALA A 284 -23.15 32.30 -14.41
CA ALA A 284 -23.28 31.71 -13.09
C ALA A 284 -23.32 32.77 -11.99
N ALA A 285 -22.37 33.75 -12.03
CA ALA A 285 -22.34 34.86 -11.12
C ALA A 285 -23.61 35.73 -11.22
N GLY A 286 -24.10 35.99 -12.44
CA GLY A 286 -25.33 36.72 -12.67
C GLY A 286 -26.56 36.12 -12.00
N LYS A 287 -26.68 34.80 -12.00
CA LYS A 287 -27.76 34.08 -11.28
C LYS A 287 -27.67 34.29 -9.77
N LEU A 288 -26.48 34.16 -9.23
CA LEU A 288 -26.19 34.32 -7.81
C LEU A 288 -26.44 35.78 -7.39
N ILE A 289 -25.90 36.74 -8.13
CA ILE A 289 -26.07 38.19 -7.89
C ILE A 289 -27.54 38.57 -7.91
N ALA A 290 -28.32 38.05 -8.87
CA ALA A 290 -29.77 38.30 -8.94
C ALA A 290 -30.53 37.75 -7.71
N ALA A 291 -30.07 36.65 -7.11
CA ALA A 291 -30.62 36.12 -5.86
C ALA A 291 -30.28 37.08 -4.69
N TRP A 292 -29.04 37.50 -4.57
CA TRP A 292 -28.57 38.37 -3.49
C TRP A 292 -29.07 39.82 -3.62
N ARG A 293 -29.35 40.32 -4.84
CA ARG A 293 -29.98 41.61 -5.07
C ARG A 293 -31.36 41.71 -4.40
N ARG A 294 -32.09 40.60 -4.26
CA ARG A 294 -33.37 40.56 -3.51
C ARG A 294 -33.19 40.84 -2.01
N HIS A 295 -31.98 40.73 -1.50
CA HIS A 295 -31.60 41.07 -0.12
C HIS A 295 -31.04 42.49 -0.02
N GLY A 296 -31.20 43.32 -1.08
CA GLY A 296 -30.75 44.74 -1.09
C GLY A 296 -29.25 44.90 -1.37
N ARG A 297 -28.58 43.88 -1.89
CA ARG A 297 -27.13 43.91 -2.19
C ARG A 297 -26.92 44.16 -3.68
N GLU A 298 -26.29 45.30 -4.00
CA GLU A 298 -25.95 45.67 -5.37
C GLU A 298 -24.54 45.19 -5.72
N LEU A 299 -24.47 44.03 -6.31
CA LEU A 299 -23.25 43.43 -6.79
C LEU A 299 -23.30 43.29 -8.32
N GLY A 300 -22.14 43.20 -8.95
CA GLY A 300 -21.98 42.92 -10.38
C GLY A 300 -20.76 42.04 -10.63
N PHE A 301 -20.59 41.59 -11.86
CA PHE A 301 -19.46 40.72 -12.26
C PHE A 301 -18.70 41.40 -13.42
N GLY A 302 -17.36 41.39 -13.34
CA GLY A 302 -16.50 41.83 -14.43
C GLY A 302 -15.31 40.90 -14.63
N ALA A 303 -14.85 40.76 -15.87
CA ALA A 303 -13.68 39.97 -16.18
C ALA A 303 -12.73 40.68 -17.16
N GLY A 304 -11.44 40.34 -17.06
CA GLY A 304 -10.41 40.81 -17.98
C GLY A 304 -9.52 39.65 -18.46
N ILE A 305 -9.28 39.59 -19.78
CA ILE A 305 -8.52 38.48 -20.40
C ILE A 305 -7.40 39.05 -21.26
N ALA A 306 -6.19 38.57 -21.04
CA ALA A 306 -5.03 38.92 -21.86
C ALA A 306 -4.20 37.69 -22.25
N GLN A 307 -3.55 37.73 -23.41
CA GLN A 307 -2.64 36.70 -23.90
C GLN A 307 -1.25 37.30 -24.08
N GLY A 308 -0.25 36.57 -23.60
CA GLY A 308 1.15 36.94 -23.71
C GLY A 308 2.09 36.02 -22.96
N TYR A 309 3.38 36.38 -22.96
CA TYR A 309 4.40 35.61 -22.24
C TYR A 309 4.42 35.96 -20.76
N ALA A 310 4.51 34.94 -19.93
CA ALA A 310 4.77 35.03 -18.50
C ALA A 310 5.92 34.10 -18.10
N THR A 311 6.51 34.33 -16.93
CA THR A 311 7.33 33.39 -16.22
C THR A 311 6.43 32.66 -15.23
N LEU A 312 6.39 31.34 -15.34
CA LEU A 312 5.60 30.48 -14.47
C LEU A 312 6.55 29.64 -13.60
N GLY A 313 6.10 29.29 -12.43
CA GLY A 313 6.88 28.46 -11.53
C GLY A 313 6.37 28.55 -10.10
N GLN A 314 7.03 27.79 -9.23
CA GLN A 314 6.73 27.80 -7.82
C GLN A 314 7.34 29.04 -7.16
N ILE A 315 6.53 29.85 -6.53
CA ILE A 315 6.92 31.07 -5.81
C ILE A 315 6.41 30.98 -4.38
N GLY A 316 7.27 31.39 -3.45
CA GLY A 316 6.98 31.37 -2.02
C GLY A 316 8.17 30.91 -1.20
N PHE A 317 7.92 30.47 0.01
CA PHE A 317 8.90 29.92 0.94
C PHE A 317 8.47 28.51 1.35
N SER A 318 9.38 27.76 2.01
CA SER A 318 9.23 26.31 2.28
C SER A 318 7.88 25.87 2.86
N GLU A 319 7.23 26.74 3.63
CA GLU A 319 5.97 26.44 4.32
C GLU A 319 4.74 26.91 3.55
N ARG A 320 4.90 27.85 2.61
CA ARG A 320 3.81 28.42 1.81
C ARG A 320 4.31 28.81 0.42
N SER A 321 4.16 27.92 -0.52
CA SER A 321 4.50 28.16 -1.92
C SER A 321 3.29 27.84 -2.81
N GLY A 322 3.16 28.57 -3.91
CA GLY A 322 2.12 28.36 -4.91
C GLY A 322 2.71 28.37 -6.32
N TYR A 323 2.10 27.64 -7.22
CA TYR A 323 2.43 27.71 -8.64
C TYR A 323 1.70 28.89 -9.26
N THR A 324 2.43 29.87 -9.75
CA THR A 324 1.85 31.15 -10.22
C THR A 324 2.53 31.68 -11.48
N ALA A 325 1.89 32.61 -12.14
CA ALA A 325 2.36 33.29 -13.34
C ALA A 325 2.70 34.74 -13.04
N ILE A 326 3.92 35.18 -13.42
CA ILE A 326 4.37 36.54 -13.31
C ILE A 326 4.71 37.10 -14.69
N GLY A 327 4.10 38.27 -15.03
CA GLY A 327 4.38 38.92 -16.29
C GLY A 327 3.48 40.11 -16.58
N THR A 328 3.83 40.87 -17.62
CA THR A 328 3.02 42.00 -18.06
C THR A 328 1.63 41.58 -18.53
N VAL A 329 1.46 40.34 -18.96
CA VAL A 329 0.17 39.76 -19.34
C VAL A 329 -0.78 39.65 -18.15
N CYS A 330 -0.29 39.29 -16.97
CA CYS A 330 -1.08 39.22 -15.75
C CYS A 330 -1.55 40.63 -15.34
N ASN A 331 -0.62 41.61 -15.38
CA ASN A 331 -0.97 42.99 -15.09
C ASN A 331 -2.01 43.55 -16.09
N LEU A 332 -1.87 43.21 -17.38
CA LEU A 332 -2.82 43.67 -18.39
C LEU A 332 -4.22 43.05 -18.15
N ALA A 333 -4.32 41.78 -17.90
CA ALA A 333 -5.59 41.09 -17.60
C ALA A 333 -6.26 41.69 -16.34
N ALA A 334 -5.47 41.90 -15.27
CA ALA A 334 -5.97 42.54 -14.05
C ALA A 334 -6.50 43.98 -14.28
N ARG A 335 -5.81 44.77 -15.12
CA ARG A 335 -6.27 46.14 -15.46
C ARG A 335 -7.53 46.14 -16.33
N LEU A 336 -7.60 45.23 -17.32
CA LEU A 336 -8.83 45.07 -18.11
C LEU A 336 -10.00 44.63 -17.20
N CYS A 337 -9.76 43.71 -16.25
CA CYS A 337 -10.78 43.34 -15.28
C CYS A 337 -11.23 44.56 -14.45
N ALA A 338 -10.31 45.36 -13.94
CA ALA A 338 -10.65 46.55 -13.14
C ALA A 338 -11.51 47.61 -13.90
N GLU A 339 -11.32 47.76 -15.21
CA GLU A 339 -12.09 48.66 -16.07
C GLU A 339 -13.44 48.07 -16.54
N ALA A 340 -13.60 46.75 -16.44
CA ALA A 340 -14.85 46.11 -16.86
C ALA A 340 -16.03 46.54 -15.99
N LYS A 341 -17.13 46.94 -16.60
CA LYS A 341 -18.41 47.22 -15.94
C LYS A 341 -19.16 45.93 -15.62
N ASP A 342 -20.29 46.05 -14.91
CA ASP A 342 -21.14 44.89 -14.63
C ASP A 342 -21.51 44.14 -15.92
N GLY A 343 -21.27 42.85 -15.93
CA GLY A 343 -21.53 41.95 -17.06
C GLY A 343 -20.51 42.02 -18.21
N GLN A 344 -19.50 42.89 -18.15
CA GLN A 344 -18.49 43.00 -19.21
C GLN A 344 -17.33 41.99 -19.03
N ILE A 345 -16.88 41.47 -20.16
CA ILE A 345 -15.67 40.65 -20.26
C ILE A 345 -14.73 41.35 -21.24
N LEU A 346 -13.73 42.07 -20.73
CA LEU A 346 -12.81 42.85 -21.56
C LEU A 346 -11.62 41.99 -21.98
N VAL A 347 -11.29 42.01 -23.27
CA VAL A 347 -10.20 41.21 -23.83
C VAL A 347 -9.16 42.09 -24.53
N SER A 348 -7.90 41.71 -24.45
CA SER A 348 -6.81 42.37 -25.20
C SER A 348 -6.91 42.09 -26.70
N SER A 349 -6.28 42.93 -27.54
CA SER A 349 -6.24 42.75 -29.01
C SER A 349 -5.76 41.37 -29.47
N ARG A 350 -4.85 40.74 -28.74
CA ARG A 350 -4.38 39.37 -29.03
C ARG A 350 -5.48 38.34 -28.85
N VAL A 351 -6.18 38.40 -27.72
CA VAL A 351 -7.34 37.56 -27.43
C VAL A 351 -8.45 37.80 -28.44
N ALA A 352 -8.76 39.09 -28.71
CA ALA A 352 -9.80 39.44 -29.67
C ALA A 352 -9.59 38.79 -31.04
N ARG A 353 -8.36 38.89 -31.59
CA ARG A 353 -8.02 38.22 -32.86
C ARG A 353 -8.12 36.68 -32.82
N ALA A 354 -7.77 36.09 -31.68
CA ALA A 354 -7.83 34.65 -31.54
C ALA A 354 -9.27 34.10 -31.47
N VAL A 355 -10.25 34.94 -31.11
CA VAL A 355 -11.64 34.51 -30.90
C VAL A 355 -12.65 35.20 -31.86
N GLU A 356 -12.19 36.02 -32.83
CA GLU A 356 -13.04 36.78 -33.73
C GLU A 356 -14.00 35.92 -34.56
N THR A 357 -13.63 34.66 -34.85
CA THR A 357 -14.44 33.73 -35.62
C THR A 357 -15.51 33.01 -34.80
N VAL A 358 -15.37 33.00 -33.47
CA VAL A 358 -16.24 32.24 -32.57
C VAL A 358 -17.02 33.12 -31.57
N THR A 359 -16.78 34.42 -31.60
CA THR A 359 -17.35 35.34 -30.61
C THR A 359 -17.65 36.70 -31.24
N THR A 360 -18.77 37.31 -30.86
CA THR A 360 -19.08 38.70 -31.22
C THR A 360 -18.37 39.65 -30.26
N LEU A 361 -17.60 40.58 -30.80
CA LEU A 361 -16.82 41.53 -30.04
C LEU A 361 -17.31 42.97 -30.32
N GLU A 362 -17.39 43.78 -29.27
CA GLU A 362 -17.62 45.20 -29.31
C GLU A 362 -16.28 45.94 -29.14
N ASP A 363 -15.90 46.78 -30.08
CA ASP A 363 -14.66 47.55 -30.00
C ASP A 363 -14.88 48.74 -29.05
N LEU A 364 -14.12 48.81 -27.96
CA LEU A 364 -14.17 49.91 -27.00
C LEU A 364 -13.09 50.97 -27.26
N GLY A 365 -12.31 50.80 -28.30
CA GLY A 365 -11.18 51.67 -28.65
C GLY A 365 -9.99 51.50 -27.70
N ASN A 366 -9.22 52.58 -27.56
CA ASN A 366 -8.03 52.61 -26.72
C ASN A 366 -8.35 53.04 -25.30
N LEU A 367 -8.15 52.18 -24.33
CA LEU A 367 -8.34 52.48 -22.89
C LEU A 367 -7.03 52.90 -22.25
N GLU A 368 -7.10 53.99 -21.42
CA GLU A 368 -6.00 54.38 -20.55
C GLU A 368 -6.05 53.57 -19.26
N LEU A 369 -5.21 52.55 -19.17
CA LEU A 369 -5.20 51.63 -18.03
C LEU A 369 -4.17 52.07 -16.99
N LYS A 370 -4.56 52.16 -15.73
CA LYS A 370 -3.70 52.61 -14.61
C LYS A 370 -2.40 51.79 -14.54
N GLY A 371 -1.26 52.53 -14.62
CA GLY A 371 0.08 51.90 -14.52
C GLY A 371 0.64 51.40 -15.85
N LEU A 372 -0.09 51.48 -16.96
CA LEU A 372 0.41 51.22 -18.30
C LEU A 372 0.77 52.56 -18.98
N ARG A 373 1.93 52.61 -19.65
CA ARG A 373 2.46 53.83 -20.26
C ARG A 373 1.76 54.24 -21.55
N ARG A 374 1.06 53.31 -22.18
CA ARG A 374 0.39 53.53 -23.48
C ARG A 374 -1.04 53.02 -23.41
N PRO A 375 -1.98 53.72 -24.05
CA PRO A 375 -3.35 53.20 -24.21
C PRO A 375 -3.35 51.83 -24.87
N VAL A 376 -4.27 50.99 -24.47
CA VAL A 376 -4.41 49.59 -24.96
C VAL A 376 -5.77 49.45 -25.61
N ALA A 377 -5.79 48.96 -26.85
CA ALA A 377 -7.03 48.59 -27.51
C ALA A 377 -7.71 47.44 -26.78
N ALA A 378 -8.96 47.60 -26.41
CA ALA A 378 -9.76 46.65 -25.66
C ALA A 378 -11.09 46.35 -26.36
N PHE A 379 -11.56 45.14 -26.21
CA PHE A 379 -12.81 44.67 -26.80
C PHE A 379 -13.69 44.05 -25.72
N ASN A 380 -14.99 44.24 -25.78
CA ASN A 380 -15.93 43.56 -24.90
C ASN A 380 -16.53 42.33 -25.60
N VAL A 381 -16.55 41.20 -24.91
CA VAL A 381 -17.20 39.98 -25.39
C VAL A 381 -18.70 40.05 -25.18
N VAL A 382 -19.45 40.11 -26.26
CA VAL A 382 -20.93 40.26 -26.21
C VAL A 382 -21.59 38.89 -26.14
N GLN A 383 -21.33 38.03 -27.13
CA GLN A 383 -21.99 36.71 -27.28
C GLN A 383 -21.13 35.74 -28.04
N SER A 384 -21.27 34.42 -27.75
CA SER A 384 -20.68 33.36 -28.58
C SER A 384 -21.49 33.13 -29.84
N THR A 385 -20.82 33.01 -31.00
CA THR A 385 -21.45 32.73 -32.29
C THR A 385 -21.55 31.27 -32.61
N SER A 386 -20.96 30.37 -31.77
CA SER A 386 -20.98 28.94 -31.96
C SER A 386 -22.06 28.26 -31.10
N PRO A 387 -22.86 27.32 -31.66
CA PRO A 387 -23.80 26.54 -30.86
C PRO A 387 -23.07 25.74 -29.77
N ALA A 388 -23.75 25.62 -28.63
CA ALA A 388 -23.25 24.87 -27.48
C ALA A 388 -23.15 23.36 -27.82
N GLU A 389 -22.04 22.97 -28.43
CA GLU A 389 -21.63 21.55 -28.55
C GLU A 389 -20.20 21.40 -28.11
N ALA A 390 -20.05 21.08 -26.83
CA ALA A 390 -18.94 20.26 -26.38
C ALA A 390 -19.26 19.75 -24.98
N ARG A 391 -19.93 18.62 -24.92
CA ARG A 391 -19.79 17.75 -23.74
C ARG A 391 -18.36 17.21 -23.80
N PRO A 392 -17.53 17.36 -22.77
CA PRO A 392 -16.25 16.69 -22.73
C PRO A 392 -16.54 15.19 -22.61
N ASN A 393 -16.16 14.41 -23.64
CA ASN A 393 -16.08 12.95 -23.56
C ASN A 393 -14.96 12.60 -22.61
N LEU A 394 -15.28 12.43 -21.35
CA LEU A 394 -14.47 11.68 -20.40
C LEU A 394 -14.61 10.20 -20.76
N THR A 395 -13.85 9.73 -21.72
CA THR A 395 -13.67 8.30 -21.96
C THR A 395 -12.63 7.82 -20.93
N ILE A 396 -13.10 7.35 -19.80
CA ILE A 396 -12.29 6.54 -18.87
C ILE A 396 -12.04 5.23 -19.60
N VAL A 397 -10.85 5.08 -20.20
CA VAL A 397 -10.36 3.78 -20.67
C VAL A 397 -9.96 2.98 -19.44
N ALA A 398 -10.91 2.20 -18.93
CA ALA A 398 -10.63 1.13 -17.99
C ALA A 398 -9.77 0.08 -18.74
N ARG A 399 -8.48 0.01 -18.43
CA ARG A 399 -7.66 -1.15 -18.78
C ARG A 399 -8.14 -2.32 -17.93
N GLY A 400 -8.76 -3.31 -18.59
CA GLY A 400 -9.07 -4.59 -18.00
C GLY A 400 -7.79 -5.34 -17.59
N PRO A 401 -7.89 -6.28 -16.62
CA PRO A 401 -6.75 -7.08 -16.18
C PRO A 401 -6.34 -8.03 -17.30
N GLY A 402 -5.12 -7.86 -17.81
CA GLY A 402 -4.46 -8.82 -18.69
C GLY A 402 -3.93 -9.99 -17.85
N VAL A 403 -4.20 -11.19 -18.32
CA VAL A 403 -3.79 -12.54 -17.92
C VAL A 403 -2.29 -12.66 -17.70
#